data_85a65708a550757e024a93faa73127d5
#
_entry.id   85a65708a550757e024a93faa73127d5
#
_cell.length_a   1.000
_cell.length_b   1.000
_cell.length_c   1.000
_cell.angle_alpha   90.00
_cell.angle_beta   90.00
_cell.angle_gamma   90.00
#
_symmetry.space_group_name_H-M   'P 1'
#
loop_
_entity.id
_entity.type
_entity.pdbx_description
1 polymer ?
#
loop_
_entity_poly.entity_id
_entity_poly.type
_entity_poly.pdbx_seq_one_letter_code
_entity_poly.pdbx_strand_id
1 'polypeptide(L)'
;FLIVCFGASIVGAICGIGGGVIIKPVLDSFGVLDVTAISFLSGCTVLSMTTYSVLKNKISGESHVTMKTGFPLAIGAAVGGLIGKWLFSYVKSLSSDPNKVGAVQALCLLIVTLGTLIYTIYKAKIKTYEVDSAIVCVLIGIFLGIMSSFLGIGGGPINLVVLFFFFSMSTKLAAEN
;
A
#
# COMPACT_ATOMS: atom_id res chain seq x y z
N PHE A 1 20.45 -4.83 -6.66
CA PHE A 1 18.99 -4.65 -6.69
C PHE A 1 18.26 -5.90 -6.17
N LEU A 2 18.58 -7.11 -6.66
CA LEU A 2 17.91 -8.36 -6.26
C LEU A 2 17.97 -8.60 -4.75
N ILE A 3 19.13 -8.43 -4.13
CA ILE A 3 19.33 -8.59 -2.68
C ILE A 3 18.48 -7.57 -1.91
N VAL A 4 18.43 -6.32 -2.36
CA VAL A 4 17.64 -5.25 -1.73
C VAL A 4 16.14 -5.56 -1.82
N CYS A 5 15.65 -5.92 -3.00
CA CYS A 5 14.26 -6.27 -3.20
C CYS A 5 13.86 -7.52 -2.39
N PHE A 6 14.73 -8.52 -2.33
CA PHE A 6 14.50 -9.74 -1.57
C PHE A 6 14.48 -9.46 -0.06
N GLY A 7 15.47 -8.74 0.46
CA GLY A 7 15.52 -8.34 1.88
C GLY A 7 14.33 -7.48 2.28
N ALA A 8 14.00 -6.49 1.45
CA ALA A 8 12.83 -5.62 1.67
C ALA A 8 11.50 -6.40 1.65
N SER A 9 11.40 -7.43 0.79
CA SER A 9 10.20 -8.29 0.74
C SER A 9 10.05 -9.11 2.00
N ILE A 10 11.14 -9.65 2.54
CA ILE A 10 11.11 -10.40 3.81
C ILE A 10 10.67 -9.49 4.96
N VAL A 11 11.34 -8.34 5.11
CA VAL A 11 11.01 -7.38 6.17
C VAL A 11 9.58 -6.86 6.00
N GLY A 12 9.19 -6.52 4.77
CA GLY A 12 7.84 -6.05 4.45
C GLY A 12 6.76 -7.09 4.74
N ALA A 13 7.03 -8.37 4.48
CA ALA A 13 6.11 -9.48 4.79
C ALA A 13 5.97 -9.68 6.31
N ILE A 14 7.06 -9.64 7.05
CA ILE A 14 7.05 -9.79 8.53
C ILE A 14 6.29 -8.62 9.18
N CYS A 15 6.52 -7.40 8.71
CA CYS A 15 5.88 -6.20 9.26
C CYS A 15 4.44 -5.99 8.74
N GLY A 16 4.01 -6.71 7.69
CA GLY A 16 2.71 -6.51 7.06
C GLY A 16 2.57 -5.19 6.28
N ILE A 17 3.67 -4.48 6.08
CA ILE A 17 3.68 -3.14 5.45
C ILE A 17 3.86 -3.24 3.93
N GLY A 18 4.31 -4.40 3.43
CA GLY A 18 4.71 -4.58 2.04
C GLY A 18 6.12 -4.04 1.76
N GLY A 19 6.87 -4.74 0.91
CA GLY A 19 8.26 -4.38 0.60
C GLY A 19 8.44 -3.02 -0.09
N GLY A 20 7.38 -2.51 -0.74
CA GLY A 20 7.43 -1.29 -1.55
C GLY A 20 7.88 -0.03 -0.82
N VAL A 21 7.53 0.09 0.46
CA VAL A 21 7.91 1.23 1.31
C VAL A 21 9.43 1.29 1.53
N ILE A 22 10.08 0.14 1.57
CA ILE A 22 11.54 0.05 1.76
C ILE A 22 12.25 0.11 0.40
N ILE A 23 11.74 -0.63 -0.59
CA ILE A 23 12.34 -0.73 -1.93
C ILE A 23 12.47 0.65 -2.57
N LYS A 24 11.41 1.45 -2.51
CA LYS A 24 11.38 2.73 -3.21
C LYS A 24 12.44 3.72 -2.71
N PRO A 25 12.53 4.08 -1.42
CA PRO A 25 13.56 5.01 -0.93
C PRO A 25 14.98 4.48 -1.13
N VAL A 26 15.18 3.16 -0.96
CA VAL A 26 16.51 2.57 -1.11
C VAL A 26 16.96 2.62 -2.56
N LEU A 27 16.13 2.24 -3.52
CA LEU A 27 16.49 2.29 -4.94
C LEU A 27 16.62 3.73 -5.46
N ASP A 28 15.79 4.66 -4.95
CA ASP A 28 15.89 6.09 -5.26
C ASP A 28 17.24 6.68 -4.80
N SER A 29 17.72 6.24 -3.64
CA SER A 29 19.02 6.69 -3.09
C SER A 29 20.22 6.31 -3.97
N PHE A 30 20.11 5.26 -4.77
CA PHE A 30 21.17 4.88 -5.71
C PHE A 30 21.21 5.75 -6.97
N GLY A 31 20.15 6.48 -7.30
CA GLY A 31 20.07 7.40 -8.43
C GLY A 31 20.27 6.78 -9.82
N VAL A 32 20.20 5.44 -9.93
CA VAL A 32 20.51 4.69 -11.17
C VAL A 32 19.27 4.43 -12.02
N LEU A 33 18.09 4.41 -11.39
CA LEU A 33 16.82 4.07 -12.02
C LEU A 33 15.85 5.26 -12.02
N ASP A 34 15.10 5.39 -13.09
CA ASP A 34 14.00 6.36 -13.16
C ASP A 34 12.88 5.99 -12.16
N VAL A 35 12.24 7.01 -11.60
CA VAL A 35 11.14 6.89 -10.63
C VAL A 35 10.03 5.95 -11.13
N THR A 36 9.78 5.92 -12.43
CA THR A 36 8.78 5.02 -13.04
C THR A 36 9.22 3.57 -12.97
N ALA A 37 10.50 3.30 -13.26
CA ALA A 37 11.08 1.96 -13.19
C ALA A 37 11.09 1.44 -11.74
N ILE A 38 11.45 2.28 -10.78
CA ILE A 38 11.42 1.95 -9.35
C ILE A 38 9.99 1.64 -8.89
N SER A 39 9.02 2.46 -9.28
CA SER A 39 7.61 2.24 -8.93
C SER A 39 7.05 0.96 -9.56
N PHE A 40 7.45 0.63 -10.79
CA PHE A 40 7.08 -0.61 -11.46
C PHE A 40 7.69 -1.83 -10.74
N LEU A 41 8.98 -1.79 -10.44
CA LEU A 41 9.69 -2.87 -9.75
C LEU A 41 9.11 -3.13 -8.36
N SER A 42 8.84 -2.06 -7.61
CA SER A 42 8.15 -2.10 -6.32
C SER A 42 6.76 -2.75 -6.45
N GLY A 43 5.98 -2.34 -7.44
CA GLY A 43 4.65 -2.91 -7.71
C GLY A 43 4.69 -4.40 -8.03
N CYS A 44 5.62 -4.85 -8.87
CA CYS A 44 5.80 -6.26 -9.20
C CYS A 44 6.19 -7.09 -7.96
N THR A 45 7.08 -6.55 -7.12
CA THR A 45 7.51 -7.21 -5.88
C THR A 45 6.34 -7.37 -4.90
N VAL A 46 5.55 -6.30 -4.70
CA VAL A 46 4.37 -6.33 -3.83
C VAL A 46 3.32 -7.30 -4.40
N LEU A 47 3.07 -7.28 -5.71
CA LEU A 47 2.11 -8.19 -6.34
C LEU A 47 2.51 -9.66 -6.14
N SER A 48 3.79 -10.00 -6.32
CA SER A 48 4.29 -11.36 -6.11
C SER A 48 4.14 -11.79 -4.66
N MET A 49 4.47 -10.90 -3.72
CA MET A 49 4.35 -11.14 -2.28
C MET A 49 2.89 -11.36 -1.86
N THR A 50 1.98 -10.48 -2.28
CA THR A 50 0.56 -10.59 -1.96
C THR A 50 -0.08 -11.82 -2.58
N THR A 51 0.25 -12.15 -3.82
CA THR A 51 -0.25 -13.37 -4.48
C THR A 51 0.17 -14.61 -3.72
N TYR A 52 1.44 -14.69 -3.32
CA TYR A 52 1.94 -15.81 -2.50
C TYR A 52 1.23 -15.89 -1.14
N SER A 53 1.07 -14.75 -0.46
CA SER A 53 0.40 -14.68 0.85
C SER A 53 -1.06 -15.15 0.78
N VAL A 54 -1.81 -14.64 -0.19
CA VAL A 54 -3.22 -15.01 -0.39
C VAL A 54 -3.37 -16.50 -0.73
N LEU A 55 -2.51 -17.04 -1.61
CA LEU A 55 -2.52 -18.46 -1.96
C LEU A 55 -2.19 -19.32 -0.73
N LYS A 56 -1.17 -18.96 0.04
CA LYS A 56 -0.79 -19.66 1.24
C LYS A 56 -1.92 -19.67 2.27
N ASN A 57 -2.51 -18.53 2.56
CA ASN A 57 -3.62 -18.41 3.53
C ASN A 57 -4.84 -19.24 3.10
N LYS A 58 -5.13 -19.27 1.79
CA LYS A 58 -6.22 -20.11 1.25
C LYS A 58 -5.94 -21.59 1.41
N ILE A 59 -4.70 -22.02 1.20
CA ILE A 59 -4.30 -23.45 1.34
C ILE A 59 -4.27 -23.86 2.81
N SER A 60 -3.81 -22.96 3.70
CA SER A 60 -3.72 -23.24 5.15
C SER A 60 -5.07 -23.16 5.87
N GLY A 61 -6.16 -22.76 5.19
CA GLY A 61 -7.49 -22.63 5.80
C GLY A 61 -7.62 -21.47 6.80
N GLU A 62 -6.61 -20.63 6.94
CA GLU A 62 -6.56 -19.49 7.86
C GLU A 62 -7.09 -18.19 7.20
N SER A 63 -7.94 -18.30 6.18
CA SER A 63 -8.49 -17.13 5.51
C SER A 63 -9.52 -16.43 6.40
N HIS A 64 -9.10 -15.35 7.04
CA HIS A 64 -9.96 -14.47 7.84
C HIS A 64 -10.61 -13.34 7.02
N VAL A 65 -10.45 -13.37 5.70
CA VAL A 65 -11.02 -12.37 4.80
C VAL A 65 -12.54 -12.52 4.75
N THR A 66 -13.26 -11.54 5.27
CA THR A 66 -14.71 -11.49 5.17
C THR A 66 -15.09 -11.07 3.75
N MET A 67 -15.68 -11.99 2.97
CA MET A 67 -16.07 -11.73 1.58
C MET A 67 -16.99 -10.51 1.43
N LYS A 68 -17.80 -10.20 2.47
CA LYS A 68 -18.72 -9.05 2.45
C LYS A 68 -18.02 -7.70 2.39
N THR A 69 -16.87 -7.56 3.06
CA THR A 69 -16.11 -6.31 3.15
C THR A 69 -14.88 -6.30 2.25
N GLY A 70 -14.19 -7.45 2.14
CA GLY A 70 -12.98 -7.58 1.34
C GLY A 70 -13.22 -7.45 -0.16
N PHE A 71 -14.29 -8.05 -0.69
CA PHE A 71 -14.60 -7.99 -2.12
C PHE A 71 -14.93 -6.57 -2.64
N PRO A 72 -15.84 -5.79 -1.99
CA PRO A 72 -16.09 -4.40 -2.38
C PRO A 72 -14.85 -3.52 -2.23
N LEU A 73 -14.06 -3.73 -1.18
CA LEU A 73 -12.81 -3.02 -0.94
C LEU A 73 -11.80 -3.27 -2.08
N ALA A 74 -11.64 -4.54 -2.50
CA ALA A 74 -10.75 -4.92 -3.58
C ALA A 74 -11.15 -4.32 -4.93
N ILE A 75 -12.45 -4.31 -5.25
CA ILE A 75 -12.96 -3.64 -6.47
C ILE A 75 -12.65 -2.14 -6.41
N GLY A 76 -12.94 -1.49 -5.28
CA GLY A 76 -12.63 -0.09 -5.07
C GLY A 76 -11.13 0.18 -5.25
N ALA A 77 -10.26 -0.64 -4.65
CA ALA A 77 -8.82 -0.50 -4.75
C ALA A 77 -8.30 -0.69 -6.19
N ALA A 78 -8.89 -1.62 -6.96
CA ALA A 78 -8.54 -1.82 -8.37
C ALA A 78 -8.89 -0.59 -9.22
N VAL A 79 -10.11 -0.07 -9.08
CA VAL A 79 -10.55 1.16 -9.77
C VAL A 79 -9.70 2.36 -9.34
N GLY A 80 -9.52 2.54 -8.03
CA GLY A 80 -8.67 3.59 -7.47
C GLY A 80 -7.23 3.50 -7.94
N GLY A 81 -6.68 2.29 -8.06
CA GLY A 81 -5.34 2.05 -8.59
C GLY A 81 -5.16 2.52 -10.04
N LEU A 82 -6.15 2.28 -10.89
CA LEU A 82 -6.14 2.79 -12.27
C LEU A 82 -6.20 4.32 -12.31
N ILE A 83 -7.08 4.92 -11.51
CA ILE A 83 -7.18 6.39 -11.38
C ILE A 83 -5.87 6.98 -10.86
N GLY A 84 -5.28 6.38 -9.82
CA GLY A 84 -4.03 6.83 -9.23
C GLY A 84 -2.85 6.76 -10.20
N LYS A 85 -2.78 5.71 -11.03
CA LYS A 85 -1.79 5.59 -12.10
C LYS A 85 -1.97 6.68 -13.17
N TRP A 86 -3.22 6.94 -13.56
CA TRP A 86 -3.53 8.02 -14.50
C TRP A 86 -3.14 9.38 -13.93
N LEU A 87 -3.50 9.65 -12.68
CA LEU A 87 -3.13 10.87 -11.96
C LEU A 87 -1.60 11.04 -11.88
N PHE A 88 -0.87 9.97 -11.55
CA PHE A 88 0.58 9.99 -11.53
C PHE A 88 1.16 10.34 -12.91
N SER A 89 0.66 9.71 -13.98
CA SER A 89 1.09 9.99 -15.35
C SER A 89 0.79 11.44 -15.75
N TYR A 90 -0.35 11.97 -15.33
CA TYR A 90 -0.73 13.36 -15.58
C TYR A 90 0.20 14.33 -14.86
N VAL A 91 0.47 14.12 -13.57
CA VAL A 91 1.43 14.93 -12.79
C VAL A 91 2.84 14.87 -13.40
N LYS A 92 3.25 13.68 -13.86
CA LYS A 92 4.53 13.50 -14.55
C LYS A 92 4.58 14.30 -15.87
N SER A 93 3.49 14.36 -16.63
CA SER A 93 3.44 15.11 -17.88
C SER A 93 3.46 16.64 -17.69
N LEU A 94 2.97 17.14 -16.56
CA LEU A 94 3.03 18.55 -16.20
C LEU A 94 4.43 18.99 -15.74
N SER A 95 5.25 18.07 -15.27
CA SER A 95 6.59 18.37 -14.76
C SER A 95 7.63 18.14 -15.84
N SER A 96 8.36 19.19 -16.17
CA SER A 96 9.51 19.10 -17.10
C SER A 96 10.71 18.38 -16.50
N ASP A 97 10.70 18.11 -15.19
CA ASP A 97 11.81 17.50 -14.46
C ASP A 97 11.33 16.25 -13.68
N PRO A 98 11.75 15.03 -14.08
CA PRO A 98 11.39 13.78 -13.40
C PRO A 98 11.75 13.75 -11.91
N ASN A 99 12.84 14.44 -11.53
CA ASN A 99 13.30 14.47 -10.14
C ASN A 99 12.31 15.18 -9.22
N LYS A 100 11.61 16.20 -9.71
CA LYS A 100 10.58 16.90 -8.93
C LYS A 100 9.40 15.99 -8.60
N VAL A 101 9.02 15.13 -9.53
CA VAL A 101 7.92 14.17 -9.29
C VAL A 101 8.33 13.15 -8.23
N GLY A 102 9.58 12.65 -8.28
CA GLY A 102 10.15 11.78 -7.25
C GLY A 102 10.19 12.45 -5.87
N ALA A 103 10.60 13.72 -5.80
CA ALA A 103 10.65 14.48 -4.56
C ALA A 103 9.24 14.67 -3.94
N VAL A 104 8.22 14.96 -4.75
CA VAL A 104 6.83 15.06 -4.29
C VAL A 104 6.33 13.71 -3.74
N GLN A 105 6.62 12.62 -4.45
CA GLN A 105 6.25 11.28 -3.96
C GLN A 105 6.98 10.93 -2.66
N ALA A 106 8.27 11.24 -2.53
CA ALA A 106 9.05 11.01 -1.32
C ALA A 106 8.52 11.81 -0.13
N LEU A 107 8.15 13.08 -0.35
CA LEU A 107 7.53 13.93 0.67
C LEU A 107 6.16 13.37 1.11
N CYS A 108 5.31 13.00 0.17
CA CYS A 108 4.03 12.38 0.48
C CYS A 108 4.21 11.05 1.24
N LEU A 109 5.18 10.24 0.85
CA LEU A 109 5.50 8.98 1.53
C LEU A 109 5.97 9.23 2.97
N LEU A 110 6.82 10.24 3.18
CA LEU A 110 7.28 10.63 4.51
C LEU A 110 6.11 11.07 5.40
N ILE A 111 5.21 11.91 4.89
CA ILE A 111 4.04 12.38 5.64
C ILE A 111 3.14 11.20 6.01
N VAL A 112 2.88 10.29 5.06
CA VAL A 112 2.06 9.10 5.27
C VAL A 112 2.68 8.17 6.30
N THR A 113 3.98 7.88 6.19
CA THR A 113 4.68 6.99 7.12
C THR A 113 4.74 7.58 8.53
N LEU A 114 4.99 8.87 8.67
CA LEU A 114 4.93 9.56 9.97
C LEU A 114 3.50 9.54 10.54
N GLY A 115 2.49 9.80 9.72
CA GLY A 115 1.08 9.74 10.13
C GLY A 115 0.70 8.35 10.61
N THR A 116 1.10 7.30 9.88
CA THR A 116 0.84 5.91 10.27
C THR A 116 1.59 5.51 11.54
N LEU A 117 2.81 6.00 11.73
CA LEU A 117 3.58 5.79 12.96
C LEU A 117 2.87 6.41 14.17
N ILE A 118 2.51 7.69 14.06
CA ILE A 118 1.79 8.42 15.13
C ILE A 118 0.48 7.71 15.44
N TYR A 119 -0.29 7.34 14.41
CA TYR A 119 -1.53 6.59 14.59
C TYR A 119 -1.29 5.25 15.32
N THR A 120 -0.26 4.51 14.94
CA THR A 120 0.07 3.21 15.55
C THR A 120 0.44 3.33 17.03
N ILE A 121 1.12 4.41 17.41
CA ILE A 121 1.46 4.69 18.83
C ILE A 121 0.18 5.00 19.63
N TYR A 122 -0.73 5.78 19.06
CA TYR A 122 -1.95 6.22 19.76
C TYR A 122 -3.16 5.33 19.52
N LYS A 123 -3.06 4.27 18.73
CA LYS A 123 -4.18 3.39 18.34
C LYS A 123 -5.00 2.83 19.50
N ALA A 124 -4.35 2.59 20.65
CA ALA A 124 -5.03 2.10 21.86
C ALA A 124 -6.05 3.10 22.46
N LYS A 125 -5.92 4.40 22.13
CA LYS A 125 -6.82 5.46 22.59
C LYS A 125 -7.88 5.87 21.56
N ILE A 126 -7.74 5.40 20.32
CA ILE A 126 -8.62 5.78 19.22
C ILE A 126 -9.75 4.76 19.10
N LYS A 127 -11.00 5.26 19.09
CA LYS A 127 -12.18 4.42 18.83
C LYS A 127 -12.14 3.96 17.37
N THR A 128 -12.33 2.67 17.16
CA THR A 128 -12.43 2.06 15.84
C THR A 128 -13.89 1.93 15.44
N TYR A 129 -14.14 1.89 14.14
CA TYR A 129 -15.47 1.70 13.56
C TYR A 129 -15.58 0.30 12.98
N GLU A 130 -16.78 -0.25 12.96
CA GLU A 130 -17.11 -1.49 12.25
C GLU A 130 -18.03 -1.13 11.08
N VAL A 131 -17.41 -0.97 9.90
CA VAL A 131 -18.14 -0.57 8.69
C VAL A 131 -18.57 -1.82 7.93
N ASP A 132 -19.88 -2.06 7.85
CA ASP A 132 -20.47 -3.17 7.08
C ASP A 132 -21.05 -2.73 5.73
N SER A 133 -21.08 -1.42 5.44
CA SER A 133 -21.66 -0.90 4.21
C SER A 133 -20.73 -1.14 3.01
N ALA A 134 -21.19 -1.90 2.01
CA ALA A 134 -20.44 -2.18 0.78
C ALA A 134 -20.05 -0.90 0.03
N ILE A 135 -20.89 0.14 0.04
CA ILE A 135 -20.61 1.41 -0.64
C ILE A 135 -19.43 2.12 0.03
N VAL A 136 -19.41 2.15 1.37
CA VAL A 136 -18.31 2.77 2.12
C VAL A 136 -17.02 1.98 1.91
N CYS A 137 -17.07 0.65 1.86
CA CYS A 137 -15.92 -0.20 1.55
C CYS A 137 -15.34 0.11 0.16
N VAL A 138 -16.19 0.30 -0.85
CA VAL A 138 -15.73 0.68 -2.21
C VAL A 138 -15.07 2.05 -2.20
N LEU A 139 -15.65 3.05 -1.52
CA LEU A 139 -15.07 4.40 -1.45
C LEU A 139 -13.71 4.40 -0.73
N ILE A 140 -13.60 3.67 0.38
CA ILE A 140 -12.34 3.47 1.10
C ILE A 140 -11.33 2.77 0.18
N GLY A 141 -11.75 1.72 -0.54
CA GLY A 141 -10.91 1.02 -1.50
C GLY A 141 -10.39 1.94 -2.60
N ILE A 142 -11.25 2.78 -3.19
CA ILE A 142 -10.84 3.77 -4.21
C ILE A 142 -9.79 4.72 -3.65
N PHE A 143 -10.00 5.26 -2.47
CA PHE A 143 -9.04 6.15 -1.82
C PHE A 143 -7.68 5.46 -1.59
N LEU A 144 -7.70 4.24 -1.05
CA LEU A 144 -6.50 3.44 -0.83
C LEU A 144 -5.78 3.12 -2.14
N GLY A 145 -6.53 2.74 -3.18
CA GLY A 145 -5.99 2.45 -4.49
C GLY A 145 -5.31 3.66 -5.13
N ILE A 146 -5.94 4.84 -5.07
CA ILE A 146 -5.36 6.09 -5.59
C ILE A 146 -4.05 6.40 -4.85
N MET A 147 -4.07 6.40 -3.52
CA MET A 147 -2.88 6.70 -2.71
C MET A 147 -1.75 5.70 -2.97
N SER A 148 -2.06 4.41 -2.96
CA SER A 148 -1.12 3.32 -3.19
C SER A 148 -0.45 3.43 -4.57
N SER A 149 -1.24 3.65 -5.60
CA SER A 149 -0.77 3.72 -6.98
C SER A 149 0.01 5.01 -7.27
N PHE A 150 -0.46 6.14 -6.73
CA PHE A 150 0.24 7.43 -6.84
C PHE A 150 1.61 7.40 -6.16
N LEU A 151 1.68 6.82 -4.95
CA LEU A 151 2.94 6.69 -4.20
C LEU A 151 3.85 5.60 -4.76
N GLY A 152 3.31 4.63 -5.52
CA GLY A 152 4.07 3.51 -6.08
C GLY A 152 4.61 2.54 -5.04
N ILE A 153 3.94 2.39 -3.90
CA ILE A 153 4.38 1.55 -2.76
C ILE A 153 3.51 0.31 -2.51
N GLY A 154 2.43 0.14 -3.28
CA GLY A 154 1.54 -1.02 -3.15
C GLY A 154 0.64 -1.02 -1.90
N GLY A 155 0.37 0.15 -1.31
CA GLY A 155 -0.63 0.32 -0.23
C GLY A 155 -0.09 0.26 1.20
N GLY A 156 0.79 -0.65 1.52
CA GLY A 156 1.52 -0.82 2.80
C GLY A 156 0.92 -0.15 4.05
N PRO A 157 1.60 0.87 4.58
CA PRO A 157 1.24 1.47 5.89
C PRO A 157 -0.17 2.06 5.94
N ILE A 158 -0.65 2.63 4.82
CA ILE A 158 -1.99 3.25 4.76
C ILE A 158 -3.06 2.19 4.93
N ASN A 159 -2.90 1.04 4.25
CA ASN A 159 -3.87 -0.05 4.34
C ASN A 159 -4.02 -0.54 5.77
N LEU A 160 -2.91 -0.74 6.50
CA LEU A 160 -2.95 -1.16 7.89
C LEU A 160 -3.74 -0.21 8.78
N VAL A 161 -3.49 1.10 8.64
CA VAL A 161 -4.18 2.13 9.44
C VAL A 161 -5.67 2.17 9.10
N VAL A 162 -6.01 2.17 7.83
CA VAL A 162 -7.40 2.27 7.37
C VAL A 162 -8.20 1.01 7.75
N LEU A 163 -7.62 -0.17 7.55
CA LEU A 163 -8.27 -1.43 7.94
C LEU A 163 -8.45 -1.54 9.46
N PHE A 164 -7.49 -1.08 10.24
CA PHE A 164 -7.66 -1.03 11.68
C PHE A 164 -8.73 -0.03 12.11
N PHE A 165 -8.74 1.18 11.53
CA PHE A 165 -9.65 2.26 11.92
C PHE A 165 -11.10 2.00 11.52
N PHE A 166 -11.33 1.59 10.28
CA PHE A 166 -12.69 1.42 9.73
C PHE A 166 -13.28 0.03 9.94
N PHE A 167 -12.46 -1.00 10.15
CA PHE A 167 -12.92 -2.38 10.26
C PHE A 167 -12.54 -3.05 11.58
N SER A 168 -11.96 -2.33 12.53
CA SER A 168 -11.49 -2.86 13.82
C SER A 168 -10.59 -4.09 13.70
N MET A 169 -9.96 -4.29 12.55
CA MET A 169 -9.09 -5.45 12.30
C MET A 169 -7.79 -5.31 13.09
N SER A 170 -7.35 -6.39 13.74
CA SER A 170 -6.02 -6.41 14.35
C SER A 170 -4.94 -6.21 13.26
N THR A 171 -3.79 -5.67 13.65
CA THR A 171 -2.68 -5.44 12.70
C THR A 171 -2.25 -6.70 11.96
N LYS A 172 -2.36 -7.89 12.58
CA LYS A 172 -2.10 -9.17 11.95
C LYS A 172 -3.14 -9.48 10.87
N LEU A 173 -4.41 -9.34 11.20
CA LEU A 173 -5.52 -9.56 10.26
C LEU A 173 -5.50 -8.55 9.10
N ALA A 174 -5.17 -7.29 9.38
CA ALA A 174 -5.06 -6.24 8.38
C ALA A 174 -3.88 -6.44 7.40
N ALA A 175 -2.83 -7.12 7.83
CA ALA A 175 -1.70 -7.48 6.97
C ALA A 175 -2.00 -8.68 6.06
N GLU A 176 -2.99 -9.51 6.43
CA GLU A 176 -3.43 -10.68 5.67
C GLU A 176 -4.53 -10.35 4.65
N ASN A 177 -5.24 -9.23 4.82
CA ASN A 177 -6.27 -8.71 3.90
C ASN A 177 -5.69 -7.75 2.87
#